data_264d681782f4000867aa3b4060dca4d5
#
_entry.id   264d681782f4000867aa3b4060dca4d5
#
_cell.length_a   1.000
_cell.length_b   1.000
_cell.length_c   1.000
_cell.angle_alpha   90.00
_cell.angle_beta   90.00
_cell.angle_gamma   90.00
#
_symmetry.space_group_name_H-M   'P 1'
#
loop_
_entity.id
_entity.type
_entity.pdbx_description
1 polymer ?
#
loop_
_entity_poly.entity_id
_entity_poly.type
_entity_poly.pdbx_seq_one_letter_code
_entity_poly.pdbx_strand_id
1 'polypeptide(L)'
;MTTHSSPPLVVGVTGASGSIIARELVDALLEQETPVVVVASNAARMVWQEELDESYNAAIARWTEYPHFSAYGITDLFAPIASGTFPTAGMIVAPASMNSIASLAHGLTPNLLLRAADVTIKENRRLTLIPRETPLHSIHLENLLTLSRLGATILPPEPPFYLKPLDIAGVVRFVVQRAMVAAGVTDRLPDDMQYRDHER
;
A
#
# COMPACT_ATOMS: atom_id res chain seq x y z
N MET A 1 -15.98 19.07 -22.46
CA MET A 1 -16.10 17.77 -21.78
C MET A 1 -14.88 17.63 -20.90
N THR A 2 -15.02 17.84 -19.60
CA THR A 2 -13.95 17.60 -18.62
C THR A 2 -13.79 16.09 -18.50
N THR A 3 -12.69 15.55 -19.02
CA THR A 3 -12.28 14.17 -18.75
C THR A 3 -12.01 14.10 -17.25
N HIS A 4 -12.98 13.61 -16.48
CA HIS A 4 -12.76 13.26 -15.08
C HIS A 4 -11.77 12.10 -15.09
N SER A 5 -10.48 12.41 -14.90
CA SER A 5 -9.51 11.36 -14.59
C SER A 5 -9.97 10.66 -13.29
N SER A 6 -9.90 9.35 -13.25
CA SER A 6 -10.22 8.57 -12.05
C SER A 6 -9.43 9.12 -10.85
N PRO A 7 -10.03 9.17 -9.63
CA PRO A 7 -9.32 9.63 -8.45
C PRO A 7 -8.10 8.74 -8.18
N PRO A 8 -6.96 9.32 -7.75
CA PRO A 8 -5.74 8.55 -7.54
C PRO A 8 -5.84 7.61 -6.35
N LEU A 9 -5.17 6.46 -6.44
CA LEU A 9 -4.88 5.60 -5.31
C LEU A 9 -3.63 6.10 -4.59
N VAL A 10 -3.70 6.23 -3.26
CA VAL A 10 -2.54 6.62 -2.46
C VAL A 10 -1.76 5.36 -2.06
N VAL A 11 -0.45 5.37 -2.28
CA VAL A 11 0.47 4.32 -1.80
C VAL A 11 1.40 4.91 -0.76
N GLY A 12 1.25 4.45 0.49
CA GLY A 12 2.12 4.80 1.59
C GLY A 12 3.22 3.77 1.78
N VAL A 13 4.48 4.19 1.89
CA VAL A 13 5.62 3.29 2.12
C VAL A 13 6.23 3.59 3.47
N THR A 14 6.29 2.61 4.37
CA THR A 14 6.85 2.78 5.72
C THR A 14 8.12 1.95 5.94
N GLY A 15 8.78 2.16 7.07
CA GLY A 15 10.09 1.57 7.37
C GLY A 15 10.04 0.12 7.88
N ALA A 16 9.16 -0.71 7.35
CA ALA A 16 9.22 -2.16 7.54
C ALA A 16 9.94 -2.82 6.36
N SER A 17 10.55 -3.98 6.55
CA SER A 17 11.13 -4.78 5.47
C SER A 17 10.02 -5.24 4.49
N GLY A 18 10.35 -5.34 3.20
CA GLY A 18 9.41 -5.66 2.13
C GLY A 18 9.21 -4.52 1.14
N SER A 19 10.23 -3.66 0.94
CA SER A 19 10.22 -2.57 -0.04
C SER A 19 9.89 -3.05 -1.45
N ILE A 20 10.23 -4.29 -1.77
CA ILE A 20 9.88 -4.94 -3.03
C ILE A 20 8.36 -4.98 -3.26
N ILE A 21 7.55 -5.13 -2.19
CA ILE A 21 6.07 -5.12 -2.31
C ILE A 21 5.59 -3.74 -2.78
N ALA A 22 6.17 -2.65 -2.23
CA ALA A 22 5.83 -1.30 -2.64
C ALA A 22 6.22 -1.04 -4.10
N ARG A 23 7.43 -1.45 -4.51
CA ARG A 23 7.90 -1.30 -5.89
C ARG A 23 6.96 -1.99 -6.87
N GLU A 24 6.76 -3.28 -6.69
CA GLU A 24 5.91 -4.10 -7.57
C GLU A 24 4.44 -3.62 -7.59
N LEU A 25 3.94 -3.12 -6.44
CA LEU A 25 2.59 -2.55 -6.37
C LEU A 25 2.47 -1.29 -7.22
N VAL A 26 3.41 -0.35 -7.10
CA VAL A 26 3.36 0.90 -7.88
C VAL A 26 3.55 0.60 -9.36
N ASP A 27 4.50 -0.28 -9.72
CA ASP A 27 4.72 -0.71 -11.10
C ASP A 27 3.43 -1.31 -11.70
N ALA A 28 2.80 -2.26 -11.01
CA ALA A 28 1.57 -2.89 -11.48
C ALA A 28 0.38 -1.92 -11.60
N LEU A 29 0.27 -0.92 -10.71
CA LEU A 29 -0.76 0.11 -10.80
C LEU A 29 -0.54 1.03 -12.00
N LEU A 30 0.70 1.44 -12.25
CA LEU A 30 1.05 2.33 -13.36
C LEU A 30 0.90 1.62 -14.72
N GLU A 31 1.26 0.34 -14.82
CA GLU A 31 1.02 -0.48 -16.02
C GLU A 31 -0.47 -0.61 -16.36
N GLN A 32 -1.36 -0.55 -15.36
CA GLN A 32 -2.82 -0.54 -15.55
C GLN A 32 -3.40 0.86 -15.69
N GLU A 33 -2.57 1.87 -15.92
CA GLU A 33 -2.97 3.28 -16.07
C GLU A 33 -3.78 3.82 -14.86
N THR A 34 -3.64 3.19 -13.69
CA THR A 34 -4.26 3.66 -12.44
C THR A 34 -3.51 4.91 -11.97
N PRO A 35 -4.19 6.04 -11.71
CA PRO A 35 -3.53 7.20 -11.13
C PRO A 35 -3.01 6.90 -9.72
N VAL A 36 -1.73 7.22 -9.46
CA VAL A 36 -1.04 6.87 -8.21
C VAL A 36 -0.41 8.11 -7.57
N VAL A 37 -0.57 8.21 -6.26
CA VAL A 37 0.16 9.17 -5.41
C VAL A 37 1.00 8.39 -4.40
N VAL A 38 2.32 8.59 -4.40
CA VAL A 38 3.24 7.94 -3.47
C VAL A 38 3.71 8.88 -2.37
N VAL A 39 3.71 8.39 -1.13
CA VAL A 39 4.35 9.03 0.03
C VAL A 39 5.17 8.01 0.80
N ALA A 40 6.47 8.26 0.97
CA ALA A 40 7.36 7.36 1.71
C ALA A 40 7.94 8.04 2.96
N SER A 41 7.98 7.31 4.07
CA SER A 41 8.67 7.76 5.27
C SER A 41 10.19 7.77 5.08
N ASN A 42 10.93 8.53 5.91
CA ASN A 42 12.38 8.50 5.86
C ASN A 42 12.94 7.10 6.15
N ALA A 43 12.35 6.38 7.10
CA ALA A 43 12.73 5.00 7.39
C ALA A 43 12.48 4.07 6.19
N ALA A 44 11.39 4.29 5.42
CA ALA A 44 11.14 3.52 4.21
C ALA A 44 12.25 3.67 3.18
N ARG A 45 12.75 4.89 2.97
CA ARG A 45 13.85 5.14 2.01
C ARG A 45 15.15 4.45 2.43
N MET A 46 15.42 4.39 3.75
CA MET A 46 16.59 3.67 4.29
C MET A 46 16.46 2.16 4.04
N VAL A 47 15.31 1.57 4.38
CA VAL A 47 15.05 0.14 4.15
C VAL A 47 15.08 -0.20 2.66
N TRP A 48 14.51 0.66 1.82
CA TRP A 48 14.54 0.50 0.35
C TRP A 48 15.97 0.38 -0.18
N GLN A 49 16.89 1.25 0.28
CA GLN A 49 18.28 1.25 -0.15
C GLN A 49 19.04 -0.02 0.27
N GLU A 50 18.65 -0.64 1.39
CA GLU A 50 19.27 -1.89 1.86
C GLU A 50 18.70 -3.14 1.15
N GLU A 51 17.46 -3.08 0.71
CA GLU A 51 16.75 -4.26 0.18
C GLU A 51 16.75 -4.35 -1.35
N LEU A 52 16.88 -3.23 -2.05
CA LEU A 52 16.72 -3.17 -3.50
C LEU A 52 17.97 -2.62 -4.18
N ASP A 53 18.27 -3.15 -5.36
CA ASP A 53 19.37 -2.65 -6.21
C ASP A 53 19.08 -1.28 -6.82
N GLU A 54 17.78 -0.90 -6.95
CA GLU A 54 17.31 0.40 -7.41
C GLU A 54 17.12 1.35 -6.22
N SER A 55 17.73 2.54 -6.24
CA SER A 55 17.49 3.54 -5.19
C SER A 55 16.04 4.06 -5.24
N TYR A 56 15.50 4.50 -4.09
CA TYR A 56 14.17 5.10 -4.04
C TYR A 56 14.01 6.30 -5.00
N ASN A 57 15.05 7.14 -5.12
CA ASN A 57 15.00 8.28 -6.04
C ASN A 57 15.00 7.84 -7.50
N ALA A 58 15.69 6.76 -7.86
CA ALA A 58 15.66 6.20 -9.21
C ALA A 58 14.27 5.63 -9.54
N ALA A 59 13.63 4.93 -8.60
CA ALA A 59 12.25 4.48 -8.76
C ALA A 59 11.28 5.64 -8.97
N ILE A 60 11.37 6.70 -8.15
CA ILE A 60 10.55 7.92 -8.32
C ILE A 60 10.80 8.55 -9.71
N ALA A 61 12.05 8.66 -10.17
CA ALA A 61 12.35 9.23 -11.49
C ALA A 61 11.69 8.41 -12.61
N ARG A 62 11.79 7.08 -12.55
CA ARG A 62 11.16 6.15 -13.50
C ARG A 62 9.63 6.27 -13.49
N TRP A 63 9.01 6.34 -12.31
CA TRP A 63 7.55 6.48 -12.19
C TRP A 63 7.05 7.85 -12.67
N THR A 64 7.87 8.91 -12.54
CA THR A 64 7.51 10.26 -13.01
C THR A 64 7.36 10.34 -14.54
N GLU A 65 7.84 9.35 -15.28
CA GLU A 65 7.61 9.24 -16.72
C GLU A 65 6.13 8.92 -17.07
N TYR A 66 5.37 8.38 -16.10
CA TYR A 66 3.93 8.13 -16.26
C TYR A 66 3.12 9.40 -15.95
N PRO A 67 2.25 9.87 -16.87
CA PRO A 67 1.52 11.15 -16.72
C PRO A 67 0.52 11.14 -15.55
N HIS A 68 0.17 9.98 -15.02
CA HIS A 68 -0.78 9.79 -13.93
C HIS A 68 -0.10 9.45 -12.60
N PHE A 69 1.21 9.68 -12.48
CA PHE A 69 1.99 9.51 -11.25
C PHE A 69 2.25 10.85 -10.56
N SER A 70 2.23 10.82 -9.23
CA SER A 70 2.66 11.92 -8.37
C SER A 70 3.32 11.39 -7.10
N ALA A 71 4.23 12.16 -6.51
CA ALA A 71 4.82 11.86 -5.21
C ALA A 71 4.93 13.12 -4.37
N TYR A 72 4.71 12.97 -3.04
CA TYR A 72 4.83 14.08 -2.09
C TYR A 72 5.84 13.76 -1.00
N GLY A 73 6.47 14.80 -0.48
CA GLY A 73 7.35 14.70 0.68
C GLY A 73 6.59 14.31 1.94
N ILE A 74 7.23 13.54 2.82
CA ILE A 74 6.60 13.06 4.08
C ILE A 74 6.15 14.20 5.01
N THR A 75 6.75 15.37 4.91
CA THR A 75 6.45 16.57 5.72
C THR A 75 5.48 17.54 5.05
N ASP A 76 5.07 17.28 3.81
CA ASP A 76 4.21 18.18 3.04
C ASP A 76 2.72 18.03 3.42
N LEU A 77 2.35 18.60 4.55
CA LEU A 77 0.97 18.61 5.03
C LEU A 77 0.02 19.52 4.22
N PHE A 78 0.53 20.26 3.23
CA PHE A 78 -0.28 21.03 2.28
C PHE A 78 -0.61 20.26 1.00
N ALA A 79 -0.03 19.07 0.82
CA ALA A 79 -0.36 18.20 -0.30
C ALA A 79 -1.87 17.87 -0.33
N PRO A 80 -2.50 17.76 -1.52
CA PRO A 80 -3.94 17.55 -1.67
C PRO A 80 -4.48 16.36 -0.86
N ILE A 81 -3.73 15.26 -0.76
CA ILE A 81 -4.12 14.05 -0.04
C ILE A 81 -4.23 14.23 1.48
N ALA A 82 -3.77 15.36 2.05
CA ALA A 82 -3.99 15.71 3.45
C ALA A 82 -5.42 16.19 3.74
N SER A 83 -6.20 16.49 2.70
CA SER A 83 -7.56 17.01 2.78
C SER A 83 -8.59 15.93 2.43
N GLY A 84 -9.67 15.82 3.24
CA GLY A 84 -10.79 14.93 2.95
C GLY A 84 -11.59 15.33 1.71
N THR A 85 -11.57 16.60 1.33
CA THR A 85 -12.27 17.10 0.13
C THR A 85 -11.55 16.77 -1.18
N PHE A 86 -10.26 16.38 -1.12
CA PHE A 86 -9.57 15.87 -2.29
C PHE A 86 -9.98 14.41 -2.52
N PRO A 87 -10.53 14.07 -3.69
CA PRO A 87 -11.00 12.71 -3.96
C PRO A 87 -9.80 11.77 -4.17
N THR A 88 -9.80 10.64 -3.45
CA THR A 88 -8.89 9.51 -3.69
C THR A 88 -9.68 8.22 -3.81
N ALA A 89 -9.19 7.25 -4.57
CA ALA A 89 -9.79 5.92 -4.71
C ALA A 89 -9.65 5.07 -3.42
N GLY A 90 -8.78 5.50 -2.51
CA GLY A 90 -8.43 4.81 -1.28
C GLY A 90 -6.92 4.88 -1.04
N MET A 91 -6.43 4.03 -0.14
CA MET A 91 -5.01 3.98 0.19
C MET A 91 -4.55 2.55 0.47
N ILE A 92 -3.35 2.22 0.00
CA ILE A 92 -2.62 1.01 0.40
C ILE A 92 -1.34 1.45 1.12
N VAL A 93 -1.06 0.90 2.30
CA VAL A 93 0.21 1.08 3.00
C VAL A 93 1.03 -0.21 2.89
N ALA A 94 2.09 -0.16 2.13
CA ALA A 94 2.91 -1.32 1.77
C ALA A 94 4.42 -0.97 1.77
N PRO A 95 5.23 -1.63 2.60
CA PRO A 95 4.85 -2.35 3.79
C PRO A 95 4.37 -1.40 4.90
N ALA A 96 3.56 -1.90 5.85
CA ALA A 96 3.09 -1.15 7.00
C ALA A 96 3.88 -1.55 8.26
N SER A 97 4.68 -0.64 8.81
CA SER A 97 5.42 -0.88 10.06
C SER A 97 4.49 -0.82 11.27
N MET A 98 4.80 -1.59 12.31
CA MET A 98 4.03 -1.58 13.56
C MET A 98 3.96 -0.22 14.21
N ASN A 99 5.00 0.63 14.05
CA ASN A 99 4.96 2.01 14.52
C ASN A 99 3.90 2.85 13.78
N SER A 100 3.79 2.70 12.46
CA SER A 100 2.77 3.41 11.66
C SER A 100 1.37 2.88 11.99
N ILE A 101 1.21 1.57 12.17
CA ILE A 101 -0.03 0.93 12.58
C ILE A 101 -0.45 1.43 13.97
N ALA A 102 0.46 1.47 14.94
CA ALA A 102 0.18 1.98 16.28
C ALA A 102 -0.22 3.46 16.24
N SER A 103 0.52 4.29 15.51
CA SER A 103 0.20 5.72 15.37
C SER A 103 -1.20 5.91 14.81
N LEU A 104 -1.54 5.20 13.73
CA LEU A 104 -2.85 5.30 13.09
C LEU A 104 -3.98 4.79 13.98
N ALA A 105 -3.78 3.67 14.71
CA ALA A 105 -4.76 3.10 15.63
C ALA A 105 -5.12 4.06 16.78
N HIS A 106 -4.20 4.97 17.12
CA HIS A 106 -4.38 6.00 18.15
C HIS A 106 -4.67 7.39 17.60
N GLY A 107 -4.95 7.54 16.29
CA GLY A 107 -5.27 8.82 15.66
C GLY A 107 -4.10 9.81 15.60
N LEU A 108 -2.86 9.33 15.67
CA LEU A 108 -1.66 10.16 15.62
C LEU A 108 -1.22 10.35 14.16
N THR A 109 -1.22 11.60 13.70
CA THR A 109 -0.95 11.96 12.29
C THR A 109 0.21 12.95 12.15
N PRO A 110 1.43 12.62 12.64
CA PRO A 110 2.56 13.56 12.69
C PRO A 110 3.18 13.85 11.31
N ASN A 111 2.71 13.18 10.25
CA ASN A 111 3.25 13.33 8.90
C ASN A 111 2.18 13.09 7.83
N LEU A 112 2.50 13.42 6.58
CA LEU A 112 1.56 13.32 5.47
C LEU A 112 1.03 11.89 5.23
N LEU A 113 1.86 10.86 5.37
CA LEU A 113 1.45 9.47 5.15
C LEU A 113 0.34 9.08 6.15
N LEU A 114 0.57 9.30 7.42
CA LEU A 114 -0.40 9.00 8.47
C LEU A 114 -1.64 9.90 8.38
N ARG A 115 -1.46 11.19 7.99
CA ARG A 115 -2.58 12.08 7.73
C ARG A 115 -3.45 11.59 6.57
N ALA A 116 -2.86 11.15 5.46
CA ALA A 116 -3.61 10.59 4.33
C ALA A 116 -4.35 9.30 4.70
N ALA A 117 -3.75 8.44 5.53
CA ALA A 117 -4.40 7.23 6.03
C ALA A 117 -5.59 7.57 6.96
N ASP A 118 -5.44 8.52 7.88
CA ASP A 118 -6.51 9.02 8.74
C ASP A 118 -7.65 9.63 7.92
N VAL A 119 -7.32 10.45 6.92
CA VAL A 119 -8.30 10.99 5.97
C VAL A 119 -9.04 9.88 5.24
N THR A 120 -8.33 8.83 4.81
CA THR A 120 -8.94 7.68 4.13
C THR A 120 -9.97 6.99 5.02
N ILE A 121 -9.66 6.80 6.31
CA ILE A 121 -10.60 6.22 7.29
C ILE A 121 -11.80 7.14 7.51
N LYS A 122 -11.58 8.42 7.84
CA LYS A 122 -12.67 9.34 8.18
C LYS A 122 -13.65 9.62 7.02
N GLU A 123 -13.17 9.50 5.77
CA GLU A 123 -14.00 9.62 4.57
C GLU A 123 -14.62 8.28 4.12
N ASN A 124 -14.49 7.23 4.94
CA ASN A 124 -14.98 5.87 4.65
C ASN A 124 -14.48 5.32 3.31
N ARG A 125 -13.24 5.66 2.92
CA ARG A 125 -12.58 5.11 1.73
C ARG A 125 -11.84 3.84 2.09
N ARG A 126 -11.55 2.99 1.12
CA ARG A 126 -10.82 1.73 1.34
C ARG A 126 -9.40 2.01 1.80
N LEU A 127 -9.03 1.45 2.95
CA LEU A 127 -7.66 1.42 3.46
C LEU A 127 -7.20 -0.03 3.55
N THR A 128 -6.11 -0.35 2.85
CA THR A 128 -5.46 -1.66 2.93
C THR A 128 -4.08 -1.49 3.58
N LEU A 129 -3.82 -2.24 4.63
CA LEU A 129 -2.56 -2.24 5.35
C LEU A 129 -1.87 -3.59 5.13
N ILE A 130 -0.60 -3.57 4.70
CA ILE A 130 0.25 -4.76 4.53
C ILE A 130 1.27 -4.78 5.68
N PRO A 131 0.88 -5.26 6.89
CA PRO A 131 1.75 -5.28 8.05
C PRO A 131 2.89 -6.27 7.84
N ARG A 132 4.13 -5.87 8.18
CA ARG A 132 5.27 -6.80 8.16
C ARG A 132 6.02 -6.74 9.49
N GLU A 133 5.80 -7.75 10.30
CA GLU A 133 6.45 -7.97 11.59
C GLU A 133 6.31 -9.43 12.01
N THR A 134 7.35 -9.98 12.66
CA THR A 134 7.32 -11.32 13.25
C THR A 134 8.37 -11.45 14.36
N PRO A 135 8.03 -12.05 15.55
CA PRO A 135 6.70 -12.39 16.02
C PRO A 135 5.86 -11.16 16.39
N LEU A 136 4.54 -11.32 16.46
CA LEU A 136 3.62 -10.28 16.94
C LEU A 136 3.39 -10.43 18.45
N HIS A 137 3.41 -9.33 19.19
CA HIS A 137 2.98 -9.28 20.59
C HIS A 137 1.58 -8.67 20.73
N SER A 138 1.00 -8.70 21.94
CA SER A 138 -0.39 -8.30 22.18
C SER A 138 -0.73 -6.90 21.69
N ILE A 139 0.15 -5.90 21.92
CA ILE A 139 -0.09 -4.52 21.49
C ILE A 139 -0.16 -4.42 19.96
N HIS A 140 0.67 -5.17 19.22
CA HIS A 140 0.57 -5.24 17.76
C HIS A 140 -0.80 -5.75 17.33
N LEU A 141 -1.26 -6.85 17.95
CA LEU A 141 -2.54 -7.48 17.63
C LEU A 141 -3.72 -6.56 17.99
N GLU A 142 -3.68 -5.87 19.12
CA GLU A 142 -4.71 -4.91 19.53
C GLU A 142 -4.81 -3.72 18.57
N ASN A 143 -3.68 -3.16 18.11
CA ASN A 143 -3.67 -2.07 17.14
C ASN A 143 -4.22 -2.52 15.78
N LEU A 144 -3.85 -3.71 15.31
CA LEU A 144 -4.40 -4.29 14.08
C LEU A 144 -5.91 -4.52 14.19
N LEU A 145 -6.37 -5.05 15.34
CA LEU A 145 -7.80 -5.24 15.62
C LEU A 145 -8.55 -3.91 15.61
N THR A 146 -7.99 -2.86 16.22
CA THR A 146 -8.59 -1.52 16.25
C THR A 146 -8.79 -0.99 14.83
N LEU A 147 -7.76 -1.07 13.97
CA LEU A 147 -7.85 -0.61 12.59
C LEU A 147 -8.80 -1.46 11.74
N SER A 148 -8.85 -2.77 11.97
CA SER A 148 -9.81 -3.66 11.32
C SER A 148 -11.25 -3.29 11.67
N ARG A 149 -11.54 -2.96 12.94
CA ARG A 149 -12.86 -2.47 13.38
C ARG A 149 -13.25 -1.12 12.78
N LEU A 150 -12.27 -0.30 12.41
CA LEU A 150 -12.46 0.96 11.68
C LEU A 150 -12.63 0.74 10.16
N GLY A 151 -12.67 -0.51 9.68
CA GLY A 151 -12.90 -0.85 8.28
C GLY A 151 -11.64 -1.01 7.44
N ALA A 152 -10.44 -0.91 8.04
CA ALA A 152 -9.21 -1.19 7.30
C ALA A 152 -9.07 -2.69 7.01
N THR A 153 -8.68 -3.02 5.78
CA THR A 153 -8.28 -4.38 5.41
C THR A 153 -6.86 -4.63 5.90
N ILE A 154 -6.69 -5.61 6.79
CA ILE A 154 -5.38 -6.08 7.23
C ILE A 154 -4.97 -7.24 6.34
N LEU A 155 -3.90 -7.07 5.57
CA LEU A 155 -3.42 -8.02 4.56
C LEU A 155 -1.95 -8.37 4.84
N PRO A 156 -1.66 -9.31 5.74
CA PRO A 156 -0.29 -9.79 5.95
C PRO A 156 0.29 -10.37 4.65
N PRO A 157 1.58 -10.16 4.37
CA PRO A 157 2.23 -10.67 3.15
C PRO A 157 2.56 -12.16 3.27
N GLU A 158 1.53 -12.99 3.48
CA GLU A 158 1.66 -14.41 3.67
C GLU A 158 1.84 -15.16 2.34
N PRO A 159 2.76 -16.15 2.27
CA PRO A 159 2.94 -16.98 1.10
C PRO A 159 1.68 -17.81 0.78
N PRO A 160 1.21 -17.83 -0.46
CA PRO A 160 0.10 -18.68 -0.90
C PRO A 160 0.60 -20.11 -1.16
N PHE A 161 0.89 -20.88 -0.12
CA PHE A 161 1.51 -22.21 -0.22
C PHE A 161 0.76 -23.17 -1.17
N TYR A 162 -0.55 -23.02 -1.30
CA TYR A 162 -1.37 -23.82 -2.24
C TYR A 162 -1.08 -23.53 -3.71
N LEU A 163 -0.54 -22.35 -4.05
CA LEU A 163 -0.11 -21.99 -5.39
C LEU A 163 1.32 -22.44 -5.69
N LYS A 164 2.06 -22.96 -4.68
CA LYS A 164 3.45 -23.43 -4.79
C LYS A 164 4.37 -22.41 -5.47
N PRO A 165 4.47 -21.16 -4.95
CA PRO A 165 5.33 -20.15 -5.54
C PRO A 165 6.78 -20.66 -5.57
N LEU A 166 7.47 -20.44 -6.68
CA LEU A 166 8.84 -20.95 -6.88
C LEU A 166 9.89 -20.09 -6.16
N ASP A 167 9.58 -18.81 -5.95
CA ASP A 167 10.49 -17.81 -5.43
C ASP A 167 9.74 -16.68 -4.68
N ILE A 168 10.52 -15.74 -4.16
CA ILE A 168 9.97 -14.56 -3.48
C ILE A 168 9.15 -13.68 -4.44
N ALA A 169 9.52 -13.59 -5.70
CA ALA A 169 8.79 -12.78 -6.68
C ALA A 169 7.36 -13.30 -6.88
N GLY A 170 7.16 -14.61 -6.91
CA GLY A 170 5.84 -15.24 -6.96
C GLY A 170 4.98 -14.91 -5.73
N VAL A 171 5.58 -14.87 -4.53
CA VAL A 171 4.89 -14.46 -3.30
C VAL A 171 4.51 -12.98 -3.37
N VAL A 172 5.44 -12.11 -3.75
CA VAL A 172 5.21 -10.66 -3.88
C VAL A 172 4.11 -10.37 -4.89
N ARG A 173 4.17 -11.01 -6.07
CA ARG A 173 3.13 -10.88 -7.10
C ARG A 173 1.75 -11.22 -6.54
N PHE A 174 1.61 -12.31 -5.78
CA PHE A 174 0.33 -12.68 -5.16
C PHE A 174 -0.14 -11.62 -4.16
N VAL A 175 0.74 -11.14 -3.28
CA VAL A 175 0.41 -10.12 -2.28
C VAL A 175 -0.05 -8.82 -2.95
N VAL A 176 0.65 -8.38 -4.01
CA VAL A 176 0.30 -7.20 -4.81
C VAL A 176 -1.09 -7.35 -5.43
N GLN A 177 -1.37 -8.48 -6.09
CA GLN A 177 -2.68 -8.73 -6.70
C GLN A 177 -3.80 -8.77 -5.64
N ARG A 178 -3.55 -9.37 -4.47
CA ARG A 178 -4.49 -9.35 -3.34
C ARG A 178 -4.75 -7.94 -2.83
N ALA A 179 -3.71 -7.10 -2.75
CA ALA A 179 -3.83 -5.71 -2.32
C ALA A 179 -4.66 -4.88 -3.32
N MET A 180 -4.46 -5.08 -4.63
CA MET A 180 -5.22 -4.42 -5.68
C MET A 180 -6.70 -4.79 -5.64
N VAL A 181 -7.03 -6.06 -5.41
CA VAL A 181 -8.42 -6.51 -5.20
C VAL A 181 -9.01 -5.88 -3.93
N ALA A 182 -8.28 -5.90 -2.82
CA ALA A 182 -8.75 -5.32 -1.56
C ALA A 182 -9.00 -3.80 -1.66
N ALA A 183 -8.16 -3.09 -2.40
CA ALA A 183 -8.33 -1.67 -2.69
C ALA A 183 -9.42 -1.37 -3.73
N GLY A 184 -9.93 -2.39 -4.44
CA GLY A 184 -10.95 -2.25 -5.47
C GLY A 184 -10.42 -1.68 -6.79
N VAL A 185 -9.13 -1.86 -7.06
CA VAL A 185 -8.51 -1.55 -8.35
C VAL A 185 -8.90 -2.59 -9.38
N THR A 186 -8.94 -3.85 -8.95
CA THR A 186 -9.39 -4.99 -9.76
C THR A 186 -10.50 -5.74 -9.02
N ASP A 187 -11.43 -6.34 -9.77
CA ASP A 187 -12.56 -7.07 -9.16
C ASP A 187 -12.16 -8.47 -8.68
N ARG A 188 -11.15 -9.07 -9.28
CA ARG A 188 -10.73 -10.45 -9.01
C ARG A 188 -9.23 -10.65 -9.21
N LEU A 189 -8.71 -11.72 -8.62
CA LEU A 189 -7.35 -12.19 -8.87
C LEU A 189 -7.20 -12.70 -10.32
N PRO A 190 -5.98 -12.66 -10.89
CA PRO A 190 -5.65 -13.36 -12.13
C PRO A 190 -6.02 -14.84 -12.07
N ASP A 191 -6.37 -15.44 -13.22
CA ASP A 191 -6.88 -16.81 -13.29
C ASP A 191 -5.89 -17.85 -12.76
N ASP A 192 -4.59 -17.61 -12.89
CA ASP A 192 -3.51 -18.45 -12.34
C ASP A 192 -3.37 -18.39 -10.82
N MET A 193 -4.00 -17.40 -10.18
CA MET A 193 -4.01 -17.20 -8.73
C MET A 193 -5.34 -17.53 -8.06
N GLN A 194 -6.36 -17.85 -8.85
CA GLN A 194 -7.66 -18.26 -8.32
C GLN A 194 -7.63 -19.71 -7.83
N TYR A 195 -8.42 -20.00 -6.80
CA TYR A 195 -8.66 -21.37 -6.40
C TYR A 195 -9.35 -22.11 -7.55
N ARG A 196 -8.76 -23.20 -8.00
CA ARG A 196 -9.36 -24.08 -8.99
C ARG A 196 -9.97 -25.27 -8.26
N ASP A 197 -11.22 -25.53 -8.53
CA ASP A 197 -11.85 -26.77 -8.12
C ASP A 197 -11.14 -27.92 -8.89
N HIS A 198 -10.40 -28.74 -8.15
CA HIS A 198 -9.86 -29.95 -8.75
C HIS A 198 -11.04 -30.90 -8.91
N GLU A 199 -11.50 -31.08 -10.14
CA GLU A 199 -12.38 -32.18 -10.45
C GLU A 199 -11.77 -33.47 -9.88
N ARG A 200 -12.42 -34.01 -8.85
CA ARG A 200 -12.02 -35.25 -8.18
C ARG A 200 -12.38 -36.45 -9.05
#